data_29a2e10a65ef9255d8cb8abc269175d6
#
_entry.id   29a2e10a65ef9255d8cb8abc269175d6
#
_cell.length_a   1.000
_cell.length_b   1.000
_cell.length_c   1.000
_cell.angle_alpha   90.00
_cell.angle_beta   90.00
_cell.angle_gamma   90.00
#
_symmetry.space_group_name_H-M   'P 1'
#
loop_
_entity.id
_entity.type
_entity.pdbx_description
1 polymer ?
#
loop_
_entity_poly.entity_id
_entity_poly.type
_entity_poly.pdbx_seq_one_letter_code
_entity_poly.pdbx_strand_id
1 'polypeptide(L)'
;WRNRPLQGGRYPYVYVDGIYLRRNWGGEYENVAILVAIAVNEDGYREVLGAAEGMKEDKASWVSFFEWLRGRGLNGVKLIVGDKCLGMLEAVGEVFPEAKYQRCTVHFYRNVFSVTPRSKVKLVAKMLKAIHAQESKKAAREKAKAVVEQLHSMKLKEAAKKVEDGIEETLTYCEFPFEHWTRIRTNNVIERLNREIRRRTR
;
A
#
# COMPACT_ATOMS: atom_id res chain seq x y z
N TRP A 1 -25.57 0.50 -3.47
CA TRP A 1 -24.37 0.57 -2.63
C TRP A 1 -23.20 1.26 -3.34
N ARG A 2 -22.92 0.91 -4.60
CA ARG A 2 -21.76 1.42 -5.36
C ARG A 2 -21.67 2.96 -5.39
N ASN A 3 -22.77 3.64 -5.61
CA ASN A 3 -22.82 5.10 -5.79
C ASN A 3 -23.35 5.85 -4.55
N ARG A 4 -23.37 5.18 -3.38
CA ARG A 4 -23.82 5.84 -2.15
C ARG A 4 -22.90 7.02 -1.80
N PRO A 5 -23.45 8.11 -1.24
CA PRO A 5 -22.64 9.16 -0.66
C PRO A 5 -21.77 8.64 0.49
N LEU A 6 -20.55 9.15 0.60
CA LEU A 6 -19.66 8.88 1.73
C LEU A 6 -19.95 9.93 2.80
N GLN A 7 -20.47 9.50 3.96
CA GLN A 7 -20.97 10.38 5.00
C GLN A 7 -20.19 10.30 6.31
N GLY A 8 -18.99 9.71 6.28
CA GLY A 8 -18.13 9.55 7.45
C GLY A 8 -17.33 10.79 7.86
N GLY A 9 -17.68 11.98 7.34
CA GLY A 9 -16.90 13.21 7.57
C GLY A 9 -15.59 13.21 6.79
N ARG A 10 -14.47 13.47 7.48
CA ARG A 10 -13.14 13.40 6.92
C ARG A 10 -12.57 11.99 7.00
N TYR A 11 -11.78 11.61 6.00
CA TYR A 11 -11.11 10.31 5.91
C TYR A 11 -9.60 10.50 5.83
N PRO A 12 -8.90 10.65 6.96
CA PRO A 12 -7.46 10.94 6.96
C PRO A 12 -6.61 9.80 6.38
N TYR A 13 -7.04 8.55 6.52
CA TYR A 13 -6.28 7.39 6.06
C TYR A 13 -7.06 6.59 5.04
N VAL A 14 -6.47 6.39 3.86
CA VAL A 14 -7.06 5.60 2.77
C VAL A 14 -6.10 4.49 2.37
N TYR A 15 -6.60 3.26 2.36
CA TYR A 15 -5.89 2.07 1.89
C TYR A 15 -6.38 1.74 0.49
N VAL A 16 -5.48 1.52 -0.43
CA VAL A 16 -5.80 1.19 -1.82
C VAL A 16 -5.04 -0.04 -2.29
N ASP A 17 -5.66 -0.80 -3.18
CA ASP A 17 -5.04 -1.96 -3.82
C ASP A 17 -5.69 -2.22 -5.16
N GLY A 18 -4.93 -2.82 -6.09
CA GLY A 18 -5.43 -3.35 -7.34
C GLY A 18 -5.35 -4.87 -7.32
N ILE A 19 -6.41 -5.54 -7.71
CA ILE A 19 -6.42 -6.99 -7.90
C ILE A 19 -6.80 -7.34 -9.31
N TYR A 20 -6.19 -8.40 -9.87
CA TYR A 20 -6.59 -8.94 -11.15
C TYR A 20 -7.50 -10.15 -10.94
N LEU A 21 -8.64 -10.11 -11.62
CA LEU A 21 -9.60 -11.20 -11.69
C LEU A 21 -9.69 -11.71 -13.14
N ARG A 22 -9.90 -13.00 -13.30
CA ARG A 22 -10.23 -13.57 -14.60
C ARG A 22 -11.73 -13.41 -14.85
N ARG A 23 -12.07 -12.80 -15.99
CA ARG A 23 -13.45 -12.74 -16.48
C ARG A 23 -13.56 -13.60 -17.74
N ASN A 24 -14.60 -14.41 -17.82
CA ASN A 24 -14.98 -15.12 -19.01
C ASN A 24 -16.13 -14.37 -19.68
N TRP A 25 -15.94 -14.01 -20.93
CA TRP A 25 -16.97 -13.37 -21.75
C TRP A 25 -17.00 -14.06 -23.11
N GLY A 26 -18.11 -14.75 -23.41
CA GLY A 26 -18.28 -15.43 -24.70
C GLY A 26 -17.24 -16.52 -25.01
N GLY A 27 -16.62 -17.15 -23.99
CA GLY A 27 -15.56 -18.15 -24.16
C GLY A 27 -14.14 -17.59 -24.12
N GLU A 28 -13.98 -16.27 -24.18
CA GLU A 28 -12.70 -15.60 -24.06
C GLU A 28 -12.42 -15.24 -22.60
N TYR A 29 -11.17 -15.46 -22.15
CA TYR A 29 -10.71 -15.08 -20.82
C TYR A 29 -9.89 -13.81 -20.88
N GLU A 30 -10.29 -12.82 -20.10
CA GLU A 30 -9.50 -11.60 -19.93
C GLU A 30 -9.18 -11.36 -18.45
N ASN A 31 -8.05 -10.69 -18.17
CA ASN A 31 -7.70 -10.22 -16.85
C ASN A 31 -8.26 -8.81 -16.68
N VAL A 32 -9.08 -8.63 -15.66
CA VAL A 32 -9.68 -7.34 -15.31
C VAL A 32 -9.07 -6.85 -14.03
N ALA A 33 -8.58 -5.62 -14.01
CA ALA A 33 -8.13 -4.97 -12.80
C ALA A 33 -9.34 -4.46 -12.00
N ILE A 34 -9.40 -4.79 -10.72
CA ILE A 34 -10.37 -4.23 -9.78
C ILE A 34 -9.60 -3.37 -8.78
N LEU A 35 -9.88 -2.08 -8.79
CA LEU A 35 -9.32 -1.12 -7.85
C LEU A 35 -10.23 -1.05 -6.62
N VAL A 36 -9.64 -1.13 -5.44
CA VAL A 36 -10.38 -1.21 -4.17
C VAL A 36 -9.84 -0.16 -3.20
N ALA A 37 -10.72 0.47 -2.45
CA ALA A 37 -10.35 1.41 -1.39
C ALA A 37 -11.13 1.15 -0.10
N ILE A 38 -10.40 1.20 1.01
CA ILE A 38 -10.93 1.24 2.38
C ILE A 38 -10.37 2.49 3.04
N ALA A 39 -11.18 3.19 3.84
CA ALA A 39 -10.72 4.34 4.58
C ALA A 39 -11.01 4.22 6.08
N VAL A 40 -10.32 5.04 6.85
CA VAL A 40 -10.60 5.30 8.26
C VAL A 40 -11.06 6.74 8.36
N ASN A 41 -12.25 6.96 8.94
CA ASN A 41 -12.76 8.30 9.18
C ASN A 41 -12.12 8.94 10.42
N GLU A 42 -12.42 10.21 10.67
CA GLU A 42 -11.88 10.95 11.81
C GLU A 42 -12.31 10.41 13.18
N ASP A 43 -13.40 9.65 13.25
CA ASP A 43 -13.86 8.95 14.46
C ASP A 43 -13.18 7.58 14.65
N GLY A 44 -12.29 7.18 13.74
CA GLY A 44 -11.56 5.91 13.78
C GLY A 44 -12.29 4.70 13.21
N TYR A 45 -13.47 4.88 12.62
CA TYR A 45 -14.21 3.80 11.98
C TYR A 45 -13.69 3.51 10.57
N ARG A 46 -13.66 2.22 10.23
CA ARG A 46 -13.29 1.74 8.90
C ARG A 46 -14.51 1.63 8.01
N GLU A 47 -14.37 2.09 6.79
CA GLU A 47 -15.39 2.00 5.76
C GLU A 47 -14.79 1.50 4.44
N VAL A 48 -15.45 0.52 3.80
CA VAL A 48 -15.14 0.15 2.43
C VAL A 48 -15.72 1.24 1.52
N LEU A 49 -14.85 2.04 0.94
CA LEU A 49 -15.27 3.16 0.08
C LEU A 49 -15.87 2.68 -1.23
N GLY A 50 -15.25 1.68 -1.83
CA GLY A 50 -15.74 1.11 -3.08
C GLY A 50 -14.73 0.21 -3.76
N ALA A 51 -15.23 -0.43 -4.80
CA ALA A 51 -14.45 -1.17 -5.78
C ALA A 51 -14.94 -0.78 -7.17
N ALA A 52 -14.00 -0.61 -8.10
CA ALA A 52 -14.32 -0.28 -9.49
C ALA A 52 -13.39 -1.04 -10.45
N GLU A 53 -13.92 -1.37 -11.60
CA GLU A 53 -13.14 -1.93 -12.69
C GLU A 53 -12.23 -0.85 -13.28
N GLY A 54 -10.94 -1.17 -13.43
CA GLY A 54 -9.99 -0.42 -14.21
C GLY A 54 -9.55 -1.26 -15.40
N MET A 55 -9.18 -0.65 -16.52
CA MET A 55 -8.64 -1.42 -17.64
C MET A 55 -7.30 -2.04 -17.27
N LYS A 56 -6.49 -1.29 -16.52
CA LYS A 56 -5.19 -1.69 -15.95
C LYS A 56 -4.97 -0.93 -14.64
N GLU A 57 -3.88 -1.22 -13.95
CA GLU A 57 -3.39 -0.39 -12.84
C GLU A 57 -2.54 0.79 -13.36
N ASP A 58 -3.05 1.50 -14.38
CA ASP A 58 -2.40 2.67 -14.95
C ASP A 58 -2.89 3.97 -14.29
N LYS A 59 -2.22 5.07 -14.61
CA LYS A 59 -2.55 6.39 -14.08
C LYS A 59 -4.01 6.77 -14.35
N ALA A 60 -4.48 6.56 -15.59
CA ALA A 60 -5.83 6.98 -15.99
C ALA A 60 -6.92 6.24 -15.19
N SER A 61 -6.76 4.93 -14.98
CA SER A 61 -7.68 4.13 -14.17
C SER A 61 -7.69 4.57 -12.71
N TRP A 62 -6.52 4.85 -12.12
CA TRP A 62 -6.41 5.35 -10.74
C TRP A 62 -6.98 6.75 -10.59
N VAL A 63 -6.72 7.67 -11.53
CA VAL A 63 -7.31 9.02 -11.51
C VAL A 63 -8.83 8.93 -11.55
N SER A 64 -9.41 8.18 -12.50
CA SER A 64 -10.85 7.98 -12.58
C SER A 64 -11.44 7.39 -11.30
N PHE A 65 -10.76 6.44 -10.69
CA PHE A 65 -11.17 5.82 -9.43
C PHE A 65 -11.17 6.83 -8.28
N PHE A 66 -10.12 7.60 -8.12
CA PHE A 66 -10.00 8.61 -7.06
C PHE A 66 -10.99 9.76 -7.27
N GLU A 67 -11.20 10.23 -8.48
CA GLU A 67 -12.20 11.25 -8.80
C GLU A 67 -13.63 10.77 -8.51
N TRP A 68 -13.93 9.51 -8.82
CA TRP A 68 -15.20 8.90 -8.46
C TRP A 68 -15.41 8.86 -6.93
N LEU A 69 -14.38 8.51 -6.15
CA LEU A 69 -14.45 8.53 -4.69
C LEU A 69 -14.64 9.96 -4.16
N ARG A 70 -13.94 10.94 -4.71
CA ARG A 70 -14.11 12.36 -4.34
C ARG A 70 -15.51 12.86 -4.64
N GLY A 71 -16.04 12.55 -5.81
CA GLY A 71 -17.41 12.90 -6.21
C GLY A 71 -18.48 12.33 -5.29
N ARG A 72 -18.19 11.24 -4.59
CA ARG A 72 -19.06 10.62 -3.59
C ARG A 72 -18.88 11.16 -2.17
N GLY A 73 -17.90 12.03 -1.94
CA GLY A 73 -17.68 12.67 -0.65
C GLY A 73 -16.36 12.35 0.06
N LEU A 74 -15.43 11.63 -0.59
CA LEU A 74 -14.09 11.40 -0.02
C LEU A 74 -13.34 12.74 0.10
N ASN A 75 -12.97 13.11 1.33
CA ASN A 75 -12.25 14.33 1.62
C ASN A 75 -11.36 14.18 2.84
N GLY A 76 -10.46 15.17 3.07
CA GLY A 76 -9.59 15.20 4.24
C GLY A 76 -8.49 14.14 4.21
N VAL A 77 -8.16 13.57 3.05
CA VAL A 77 -7.15 12.52 2.91
C VAL A 77 -5.76 13.08 3.21
N LYS A 78 -5.09 12.49 4.19
CA LYS A 78 -3.72 12.86 4.62
C LYS A 78 -2.69 11.81 4.27
N LEU A 79 -3.11 10.55 4.19
CA LEU A 79 -2.22 9.42 3.90
C LEU A 79 -2.92 8.40 3.02
N ILE A 80 -2.24 7.99 1.96
CA ILE A 80 -2.64 6.86 1.13
C ILE A 80 -1.63 5.73 1.34
N VAL A 81 -2.14 4.56 1.70
CA VAL A 81 -1.35 3.34 1.96
C VAL A 81 -1.61 2.34 0.85
N GLY A 82 -0.56 1.88 0.20
CA GLY A 82 -0.67 0.90 -0.88
C GLY A 82 0.67 0.26 -1.25
N ASP A 83 0.65 -0.66 -2.20
CA ASP A 83 1.88 -1.14 -2.81
C ASP A 83 2.41 -0.11 -3.84
N LYS A 84 3.67 -0.26 -4.21
CA LYS A 84 4.30 0.64 -5.19
C LYS A 84 3.76 0.33 -6.58
N CYS A 85 2.95 1.24 -7.10
CA CYS A 85 2.46 1.26 -8.46
C CYS A 85 2.63 2.68 -9.02
N LEU A 86 3.39 2.84 -10.09
CA LEU A 86 3.70 4.18 -10.64
C LEU A 86 2.43 4.92 -11.04
N GLY A 87 1.50 4.26 -11.72
CA GLY A 87 0.23 4.87 -12.13
C GLY A 87 -0.60 5.37 -10.94
N MET A 88 -0.62 4.61 -9.84
CA MET A 88 -1.29 5.01 -8.60
C MET A 88 -0.58 6.22 -7.96
N LEU A 89 0.74 6.23 -7.89
CA LEU A 89 1.50 7.35 -7.31
C LEU A 89 1.30 8.65 -8.09
N GLU A 90 1.31 8.59 -9.43
CA GLU A 90 1.02 9.72 -10.28
C GLU A 90 -0.42 10.24 -10.08
N ALA A 91 -1.39 9.34 -9.96
CA ALA A 91 -2.78 9.68 -9.70
C ALA A 91 -2.97 10.33 -8.31
N VAL A 92 -2.27 9.83 -7.28
CA VAL A 92 -2.27 10.46 -5.95
C VAL A 92 -1.76 11.89 -6.02
N GLY A 93 -0.65 12.13 -6.72
CA GLY A 93 -0.09 13.47 -6.91
C GLY A 93 -1.05 14.44 -7.62
N GLU A 94 -1.87 13.93 -8.54
CA GLU A 94 -2.85 14.73 -9.29
C GLU A 94 -4.14 14.98 -8.49
N VAL A 95 -4.72 13.95 -7.88
CA VAL A 95 -6.05 14.02 -7.24
C VAL A 95 -5.97 14.41 -5.77
N PHE A 96 -4.93 13.98 -5.07
CA PHE A 96 -4.70 14.25 -3.64
C PHE A 96 -3.30 14.84 -3.41
N PRO A 97 -2.99 16.04 -3.94
CA PRO A 97 -1.64 16.61 -3.91
C PRO A 97 -1.12 16.85 -2.49
N GLU A 98 -1.99 17.00 -1.51
CA GLU A 98 -1.62 17.21 -0.10
C GLU A 98 -1.49 15.90 0.69
N ALA A 99 -1.92 14.77 0.12
CA ALA A 99 -1.80 13.47 0.76
C ALA A 99 -0.37 12.93 0.63
N LYS A 100 0.12 12.31 1.70
CA LYS A 100 1.38 11.58 1.69
C LYS A 100 1.14 10.13 1.28
N TYR A 101 2.18 9.51 0.74
CA TYR A 101 2.17 8.10 0.38
C TYR A 101 2.97 7.26 1.36
N GLN A 102 2.35 6.17 1.82
CA GLN A 102 3.00 5.12 2.60
C GLN A 102 3.04 3.83 1.79
N ARG A 103 4.22 3.37 1.45
CA ARG A 103 4.39 2.04 0.88
C ARG A 103 4.12 0.98 1.95
N CYS A 104 3.27 0.01 1.64
CA CYS A 104 3.00 -1.11 2.53
C CYS A 104 4.28 -1.87 2.88
N THR A 105 4.61 -1.96 4.17
CA THR A 105 5.83 -2.63 4.64
C THR A 105 5.85 -4.11 4.32
N VAL A 106 4.69 -4.77 4.30
CA VAL A 106 4.59 -6.21 3.97
C VAL A 106 4.94 -6.46 2.51
N HIS A 107 4.43 -5.65 1.58
CA HIS A 107 4.77 -5.74 0.16
C HIS A 107 6.24 -5.40 -0.08
N PHE A 108 6.74 -4.38 0.61
CA PHE A 108 8.17 -4.04 0.57
C PHE A 108 9.04 -5.22 1.02
N TYR A 109 8.70 -5.89 2.13
CA TYR A 109 9.44 -7.07 2.58
C TYR A 109 9.40 -8.20 1.56
N ARG A 110 8.23 -8.51 1.01
CA ARG A 110 8.10 -9.52 -0.06
C ARG A 110 8.99 -9.20 -1.26
N ASN A 111 9.08 -7.92 -1.62
CA ASN A 111 9.94 -7.46 -2.70
C ASN A 111 11.42 -7.68 -2.40
N VAL A 112 11.88 -7.44 -1.17
CA VAL A 112 13.26 -7.75 -0.74
C VAL A 112 13.49 -9.26 -0.71
N PHE A 113 12.51 -10.04 -0.23
CA PHE A 113 12.64 -11.51 -0.16
C PHE A 113 12.71 -12.16 -1.55
N SER A 114 12.10 -11.56 -2.57
CA SER A 114 12.13 -12.10 -3.94
C SER A 114 13.55 -12.20 -4.53
N VAL A 115 14.50 -11.42 -4.01
CA VAL A 115 15.91 -11.44 -4.40
C VAL A 115 16.83 -12.00 -3.30
N THR A 116 16.26 -12.60 -2.27
CA THR A 116 16.97 -13.15 -1.11
C THR A 116 16.97 -14.69 -1.17
N PRO A 117 18.13 -15.36 -1.04
CA PRO A 117 18.15 -16.82 -0.96
C PRO A 117 17.26 -17.35 0.16
N ARG A 118 16.52 -18.44 -0.09
CA ARG A 118 15.54 -19.02 0.86
C ARG A 118 16.12 -19.24 2.26
N SER A 119 17.36 -19.71 2.36
CA SER A 119 18.05 -19.94 3.62
C SER A 119 18.29 -18.67 4.44
N LYS A 120 18.31 -17.50 3.81
CA LYS A 120 18.57 -16.20 4.43
C LYS A 120 17.31 -15.39 4.73
N VAL A 121 16.15 -15.73 4.16
CA VAL A 121 14.91 -14.97 4.29
C VAL A 121 14.52 -14.71 5.75
N LYS A 122 14.61 -15.72 6.63
CA LYS A 122 14.28 -15.55 8.05
C LYS A 122 15.15 -14.51 8.75
N LEU A 123 16.44 -14.48 8.43
CA LEU A 123 17.38 -13.51 8.99
C LEU A 123 17.10 -12.11 8.44
N VAL A 124 16.95 -11.97 7.13
CA VAL A 124 16.63 -10.71 6.49
C VAL A 124 15.29 -10.15 6.99
N ALA A 125 14.29 -11.01 7.21
CA ALA A 125 13.00 -10.60 7.79
C ALA A 125 13.16 -9.98 9.19
N LYS A 126 14.02 -10.54 10.04
CA LYS A 126 14.33 -9.96 11.37
C LYS A 126 14.99 -8.58 11.23
N MET A 127 15.93 -8.45 10.28
CA MET A 127 16.62 -7.18 10.03
C MET A 127 15.64 -6.09 9.55
N LEU A 128 14.77 -6.39 8.60
CA LEU A 128 13.76 -5.44 8.09
C LEU A 128 12.74 -5.05 9.17
N LYS A 129 12.27 -6.01 9.95
CA LYS A 129 11.36 -5.73 11.08
C LYS A 129 12.01 -4.81 12.12
N ALA A 130 13.31 -4.94 12.36
CA ALA A 130 14.05 -4.07 13.28
C ALA A 130 14.06 -2.61 12.83
N ILE A 131 14.05 -2.34 11.53
CA ILE A 131 13.93 -0.96 10.99
C ILE A 131 12.58 -0.36 11.40
N HIS A 132 11.49 -1.09 11.18
CA HIS A 132 10.12 -0.61 11.49
C HIS A 132 9.71 -0.79 12.96
N ALA A 133 10.61 -1.24 13.81
CA ALA A 133 10.42 -1.30 15.26
C ALA A 133 11.04 -0.10 16.00
N GLN A 134 11.68 0.82 15.27
CA GLN A 134 12.32 1.99 15.86
C GLN A 134 11.29 3.03 16.31
N GLU A 135 11.67 3.83 17.30
CA GLU A 135 10.80 4.82 17.96
C GLU A 135 10.69 6.15 17.21
N SER A 136 11.49 6.36 16.17
CA SER A 136 11.46 7.58 15.37
C SER A 136 11.89 7.32 13.92
N LYS A 137 11.53 8.24 13.02
CA LYS A 137 11.96 8.22 11.62
C LYS A 137 13.48 8.29 11.50
N LYS A 138 14.13 9.10 12.33
CA LYS A 138 15.59 9.22 12.38
C LYS A 138 16.24 7.89 12.77
N ALA A 139 15.79 7.27 13.86
CA ALA A 139 16.30 5.99 14.32
C ALA A 139 16.06 4.88 13.28
N ALA A 140 14.90 4.88 12.62
CA ALA A 140 14.59 3.94 11.54
C ALA A 140 15.52 4.10 10.34
N ARG A 141 15.85 5.32 9.93
CA ARG A 141 16.83 5.61 8.86
C ARG A 141 18.23 5.13 9.23
N GLU A 142 18.69 5.39 10.45
CA GLU A 142 19.98 4.92 10.94
C GLU A 142 20.05 3.39 10.98
N LYS A 143 18.97 2.76 11.46
CA LYS A 143 18.85 1.29 11.44
C LYS A 143 18.85 0.73 10.02
N ALA A 144 18.17 1.38 9.09
CA ALA A 144 18.16 0.98 7.68
C ALA A 144 19.56 1.02 7.06
N LYS A 145 20.35 2.05 7.33
CA LYS A 145 21.76 2.12 6.88
C LYS A 145 22.58 0.94 7.41
N ALA A 146 22.48 0.65 8.69
CA ALA A 146 23.16 -0.49 9.31
C ALA A 146 22.72 -1.83 8.68
N VAL A 147 21.43 -1.98 8.38
CA VAL A 147 20.90 -3.18 7.69
C VAL A 147 21.46 -3.29 6.27
N VAL A 148 21.53 -2.20 5.52
CA VAL A 148 22.11 -2.19 4.16
C VAL A 148 23.58 -2.63 4.21
N GLU A 149 24.38 -2.09 5.12
CA GLU A 149 25.78 -2.49 5.32
C GLU A 149 25.89 -3.97 5.67
N GLN A 150 25.05 -4.48 6.55
CA GLN A 150 25.03 -5.89 6.93
C GLN A 150 24.65 -6.79 5.75
N LEU A 151 23.67 -6.39 4.92
CA LEU A 151 23.29 -7.12 3.70
C LEU A 151 24.44 -7.17 2.70
N HIS A 152 25.21 -6.09 2.54
CA HIS A 152 26.42 -6.08 1.72
C HIS A 152 27.50 -7.04 2.26
N SER A 153 27.74 -7.05 3.57
CA SER A 153 28.68 -7.98 4.20
C SER A 153 28.28 -9.44 4.02
N MET A 154 26.98 -9.72 3.91
CA MET A 154 26.41 -11.04 3.61
C MET A 154 26.42 -11.36 2.11
N LYS A 155 26.98 -10.50 1.26
CA LYS A 155 26.99 -10.60 -0.21
C LYS A 155 25.56 -10.61 -0.84
N LEU A 156 24.57 -10.02 -0.17
CA LEU A 156 23.19 -9.86 -0.63
C LEU A 156 22.99 -8.49 -1.29
N LYS A 157 23.74 -8.21 -2.35
CA LYS A 157 23.77 -6.88 -3.00
C LYS A 157 22.43 -6.42 -3.52
N GLU A 158 21.64 -7.31 -4.14
CA GLU A 158 20.33 -6.94 -4.68
C GLU A 158 19.30 -6.65 -3.56
N ALA A 159 19.34 -7.42 -2.47
CA ALA A 159 18.52 -7.15 -1.30
C ALA A 159 18.91 -5.81 -0.66
N ALA A 160 20.21 -5.53 -0.50
CA ALA A 160 20.71 -4.25 -0.01
C ALA A 160 20.22 -3.09 -0.87
N LYS A 161 20.34 -3.19 -2.20
CA LYS A 161 19.86 -2.17 -3.13
C LYS A 161 18.35 -1.93 -3.01
N LYS A 162 17.53 -2.99 -2.91
CA LYS A 162 16.09 -2.83 -2.74
C LYS A 162 15.73 -2.12 -1.43
N VAL A 163 16.47 -2.35 -0.36
CA VAL A 163 16.28 -1.64 0.92
C VAL A 163 16.70 -0.18 0.75
N GLU A 164 17.85 0.09 0.21
CA GLU A 164 18.37 1.44 0.00
C GLU A 164 17.42 2.30 -0.87
N ASP A 165 16.95 1.75 -1.99
CA ASP A 165 16.09 2.45 -2.95
C ASP A 165 14.65 2.64 -2.45
N GLY A 166 14.15 1.79 -1.54
CA GLY A 166 12.73 1.73 -1.21
C GLY A 166 12.35 2.01 0.24
N ILE A 167 13.33 2.10 1.16
CA ILE A 167 13.01 2.20 2.58
C ILE A 167 12.30 3.49 2.96
N GLU A 168 12.66 4.60 2.36
CA GLU A 168 12.11 5.91 2.71
C GLU A 168 10.59 5.99 2.51
N GLU A 169 10.08 5.40 1.44
CA GLU A 169 8.64 5.31 1.16
C GLU A 169 7.87 4.49 2.20
N THR A 170 8.56 3.65 2.96
CA THR A 170 7.97 2.80 4.01
C THR A 170 7.98 3.46 5.38
N LEU A 171 8.59 4.64 5.53
CA LEU A 171 8.76 5.36 6.80
C LEU A 171 7.86 6.59 6.93
N THR A 172 6.98 6.84 5.96
CA THR A 172 6.06 7.97 5.97
C THR A 172 5.12 7.94 7.19
N TYR A 173 4.73 6.75 7.67
CA TYR A 173 3.89 6.58 8.85
C TYR A 173 4.46 7.25 10.11
N CYS A 174 5.78 7.42 10.21
CA CYS A 174 6.43 8.09 11.33
C CYS A 174 6.07 9.57 11.46
N GLU A 175 5.48 10.18 10.46
CA GLU A 175 5.02 11.57 10.45
C GLU A 175 3.61 11.74 11.04
N PHE A 176 2.99 10.66 11.47
CA PHE A 176 1.64 10.60 12.04
C PHE A 176 1.69 10.18 13.51
N PRO A 177 0.57 10.29 14.27
CA PRO A 177 0.55 9.90 15.67
C PRO A 177 1.04 8.47 15.90
N PHE A 178 1.88 8.30 16.93
CA PHE A 178 2.56 7.03 17.23
C PHE A 178 1.59 5.85 17.41
N GLU A 179 0.46 6.12 18.07
CA GLU A 179 -0.61 5.13 18.31
C GLU A 179 -1.24 4.57 17.02
N HIS A 180 -1.08 5.27 15.88
CA HIS A 180 -1.58 4.83 14.57
C HIS A 180 -0.57 4.00 13.78
N TRP A 181 0.71 4.07 14.09
CA TRP A 181 1.82 3.55 13.27
C TRP A 181 1.64 2.11 12.82
N THR A 182 1.29 1.20 13.74
CA THR A 182 1.13 -0.22 13.42
C THR A 182 -0.01 -0.51 12.46
N ARG A 183 -1.00 0.39 12.40
CA ARG A 183 -2.21 0.24 11.57
C ARG A 183 -2.06 0.86 10.19
N ILE A 184 -1.26 1.93 10.06
CA ILE A 184 -1.13 2.69 8.82
C ILE A 184 0.11 2.34 7.99
N ARG A 185 1.02 1.52 8.50
CA ARG A 185 2.20 1.08 7.75
C ARG A 185 2.00 -0.18 6.92
N THR A 186 0.85 -0.83 7.02
CA THR A 186 0.52 -2.06 6.28
C THR A 186 -0.83 -1.96 5.60
N ASN A 187 -1.00 -2.75 4.55
CA ASN A 187 -2.24 -2.85 3.78
C ASN A 187 -3.08 -4.11 4.16
N ASN A 188 -2.84 -4.68 5.34
CA ASN A 188 -3.47 -5.93 5.78
C ASN A 188 -5.01 -5.86 5.79
N VAL A 189 -5.57 -4.68 6.01
CA VAL A 189 -7.03 -4.45 6.01
C VAL A 189 -7.61 -4.81 4.65
N ILE A 190 -7.01 -4.31 3.57
CA ILE A 190 -7.49 -4.52 2.22
C ILE A 190 -7.13 -5.92 1.70
N GLU A 191 -6.00 -6.49 2.12
CA GLU A 191 -5.63 -7.87 1.76
C GLU A 191 -6.69 -8.89 2.20
N ARG A 192 -7.31 -8.67 3.38
CA ARG A 192 -8.40 -9.53 3.86
C ARG A 192 -9.63 -9.41 2.97
N LEU A 193 -10.02 -8.20 2.60
CA LEU A 193 -11.13 -7.95 1.68
C LEU A 193 -10.86 -8.59 0.31
N ASN A 194 -9.67 -8.39 -0.25
CA ASN A 194 -9.28 -8.95 -1.54
C ASN A 194 -9.31 -10.48 -1.55
N ARG A 195 -8.95 -11.11 -0.44
CA ARG A 195 -9.05 -12.57 -0.28
C ARG A 195 -10.50 -13.04 -0.36
N GLU A 196 -11.44 -12.32 0.27
CA GLU A 196 -12.86 -12.64 0.20
C GLU A 196 -13.43 -12.41 -1.21
N ILE A 197 -13.03 -11.34 -1.88
CA ILE A 197 -13.42 -11.10 -3.28
C ILE A 197 -12.97 -12.28 -4.15
N ARG A 198 -11.68 -12.62 -4.11
CA ARG A 198 -11.14 -13.74 -4.91
C ARG A 198 -11.79 -15.09 -4.59
N ARG A 199 -12.16 -15.33 -3.34
CA ARG A 199 -12.84 -16.58 -2.94
C ARG A 199 -14.24 -16.71 -3.55
N ARG A 200 -14.92 -15.59 -3.76
CA ARG A 200 -16.32 -15.55 -4.26
C ARG A 200 -16.43 -15.37 -5.77
N THR A 201 -15.33 -15.07 -6.44
CA THR A 201 -15.28 -14.82 -7.90
C THR A 201 -14.53 -15.91 -8.67
N ARG A 202 -14.26 -17.04 -8.02
CA ARG A 202 -13.68 -18.24 -8.66
C ARG A 202 -14.74 -19.11 -9.30
#